data_f6ee01593d848912854e526157d72473
#
_entry.id   f6ee01593d848912854e526157d72473
#
_cell.length_a   1.000
_cell.length_b   1.000
_cell.length_c   1.000
_cell.angle_alpha   90.00
_cell.angle_beta   90.00
_cell.angle_gamma   90.00
#
_symmetry.space_group_name_H-M   'P 1'
#
loop_
_entity.id
_entity.type
_entity.pdbx_description
1 polymer ?
#
loop_
_entity_poly.entity_id
_entity_poly.type
_entity_poly.pdbx_seq_one_letter_code
_entity_poly.pdbx_strand_id
1 'polypeptide(L)'
;MMKKIIAIDQGTSSSRAILFDETLQILRIDSEKIESQFPNSGWVEQNPSDIIASVVKTVKTVIDNDVVALGITNQRETVVIWDRKSGMPIYNAIVWQDRRTDNVCKDLRLRGYQGLVEERTGLLLDPYFSASKIGWLLDNVENARQEAEQGNLAFGTIDSFVLWHLTEGRVHATDITNASRTMLFNIYDKKWDDDLLDLFGIPRSILPVVNENIADFSETSLFGKKIPIKAMIGDQQAAAVGLGCFRPGMVKATFGTGCFVMMNTGHQTDRSKSNLITTIAYTIDGLTTYAKEGSLFNVGTTIDWIKNNLKLLESYNDLNKIKEGTNNVVFIPAFTGLGAPYWNSSCRGAIFGLERDTDSDDLIMAALKSISFQVRDLLSAMQLDYPNKSIELLKVDGGVSQNDWLLQKISDQLSLKVERPINVEASAFGVACLLRLSLGDFKDFAAIDDYLKIDKIFEPKNDTVSIDKEYASWTGAIKKLLS
;
A
#
# COMPACT_ATOMS: atom_id res chain seq x y z
N MET A 1 14.46 -14.69 29.84
CA MET A 1 13.14 -14.09 29.55
C MET A 1 12.98 -14.09 28.03
N MET A 2 11.84 -14.56 27.53
CA MET A 2 11.53 -14.48 26.10
C MET A 2 11.39 -13.01 25.70
N LYS A 3 12.16 -12.57 24.71
CA LYS A 3 12.04 -11.21 24.17
C LYS A 3 10.86 -11.14 23.20
N LYS A 4 9.74 -10.62 23.62
CA LYS A 4 8.57 -10.43 22.74
C LYS A 4 8.57 -9.04 22.12
N ILE A 5 7.97 -8.92 20.96
CA ILE A 5 7.84 -7.67 20.22
C ILE A 5 6.41 -7.46 19.75
N ILE A 6 6.00 -6.21 19.58
CA ILE A 6 4.68 -5.87 19.02
C ILE A 6 4.86 -5.12 17.72
N ALA A 7 4.18 -5.60 16.68
CA ALA A 7 3.95 -4.85 15.45
C ALA A 7 2.56 -4.21 15.49
N ILE A 8 2.52 -2.90 15.26
CA ILE A 8 1.30 -2.12 15.07
C ILE A 8 1.09 -1.98 13.56
N ASP A 9 -0.04 -2.44 13.05
CA ASP A 9 -0.46 -2.27 11.65
C ASP A 9 -1.71 -1.39 11.61
N GLN A 10 -1.52 -0.12 11.28
CA GLN A 10 -2.59 0.86 11.15
C GLN A 10 -3.05 0.93 9.69
N GLY A 11 -3.99 0.08 9.29
CA GLY A 11 -4.56 0.04 7.94
C GLY A 11 -5.73 1.02 7.73
N THR A 12 -6.25 1.07 6.50
CA THR A 12 -7.37 1.97 6.14
C THR A 12 -8.67 1.61 6.87
N SER A 13 -8.96 0.32 7.07
CA SER A 13 -10.23 -0.13 7.67
C SER A 13 -10.13 -0.59 9.12
N SER A 14 -8.92 -0.76 9.63
CA SER A 14 -8.69 -1.21 11.01
C SER A 14 -7.26 -0.94 11.46
N SER A 15 -7.08 -0.80 12.78
CA SER A 15 -5.77 -0.94 13.42
C SER A 15 -5.63 -2.33 14.00
N ARG A 16 -4.44 -2.93 13.88
CA ARG A 16 -4.10 -4.22 14.48
C ARG A 16 -2.85 -4.09 15.34
N ALA A 17 -2.82 -4.84 16.42
CA ALA A 17 -1.59 -5.07 17.17
C ALA A 17 -1.33 -6.58 17.23
N ILE A 18 -0.12 -6.99 16.91
CA ILE A 18 0.27 -8.40 16.87
C ILE A 18 1.50 -8.60 17.75
N LEU A 19 1.35 -9.48 18.74
CA LEU A 19 2.42 -9.89 19.63
C LEU A 19 3.13 -11.11 19.06
N PHE A 20 4.44 -10.98 18.84
CA PHE A 20 5.31 -12.05 18.36
C PHE A 20 6.30 -12.49 19.45
N ASP A 21 6.60 -13.79 19.46
CA ASP A 21 7.72 -14.35 20.23
C ASP A 21 9.07 -14.19 19.50
N GLU A 22 10.14 -14.69 20.10
CA GLU A 22 11.49 -14.64 19.56
C GLU A 22 11.68 -15.43 18.24
N THR A 23 10.77 -16.35 17.94
CA THR A 23 10.76 -17.15 16.70
C THR A 23 9.79 -16.60 15.65
N LEU A 24 9.29 -15.37 15.83
CA LEU A 24 8.29 -14.73 14.99
C LEU A 24 6.96 -15.50 14.91
N GLN A 25 6.65 -16.34 15.91
CA GLN A 25 5.33 -16.94 16.04
C GLN A 25 4.35 -15.91 16.63
N ILE A 26 3.16 -15.86 16.07
CA ILE A 26 2.09 -14.99 16.58
C ILE A 26 1.56 -15.60 17.87
N LEU A 27 1.64 -14.81 18.96
CA LEU A 27 1.10 -15.19 20.28
C LEU A 27 -0.31 -14.62 20.51
N ARG A 28 -0.53 -13.38 20.08
CA ARG A 28 -1.84 -12.69 20.22
C ARG A 28 -2.03 -11.71 19.07
N ILE A 29 -3.27 -11.55 18.67
CA ILE A 29 -3.73 -10.52 17.71
C ILE A 29 -4.95 -9.85 18.31
N ASP A 30 -5.01 -8.54 18.17
CA ASP A 30 -6.23 -7.77 18.37
C ASP A 30 -6.42 -6.78 17.23
N SER A 31 -7.67 -6.50 16.87
CA SER A 31 -8.01 -5.63 15.74
C SER A 31 -9.23 -4.79 16.06
N GLU A 32 -9.14 -3.50 15.83
CA GLU A 32 -10.22 -2.53 15.99
C GLU A 32 -10.54 -1.88 14.65
N LYS A 33 -11.83 -1.84 14.28
CA LYS A 33 -12.30 -1.22 13.05
C LYS A 33 -12.19 0.30 13.11
N ILE A 34 -11.91 0.91 11.97
CA ILE A 34 -11.93 2.36 11.76
C ILE A 34 -12.95 2.65 10.66
N GLU A 35 -13.83 3.61 10.93
CA GLU A 35 -14.84 4.04 9.98
C GLU A 35 -14.32 5.16 9.10
N SER A 36 -14.57 5.05 7.80
CA SER A 36 -14.36 6.12 6.83
C SER A 36 -15.67 6.89 6.63
N GLN A 37 -15.54 8.21 6.48
CA GLN A 37 -16.63 9.14 6.21
C GLN A 37 -16.53 9.64 4.77
N PHE A 38 -17.68 9.87 4.14
CA PHE A 38 -17.76 10.29 2.74
C PHE A 38 -18.60 11.59 2.64
N PRO A 39 -18.08 12.75 3.13
CA PRO A 39 -18.86 13.97 3.27
C PRO A 39 -19.31 14.56 1.91
N ASN A 40 -18.55 14.32 0.84
CA ASN A 40 -18.89 14.72 -0.51
C ASN A 40 -18.46 13.63 -1.51
N SER A 41 -18.94 13.75 -2.76
CA SER A 41 -18.53 12.81 -3.83
C SER A 41 -17.00 12.84 -4.03
N GLY A 42 -16.36 11.69 -3.94
CA GLY A 42 -14.91 11.54 -4.05
C GLY A 42 -14.09 11.96 -2.81
N TRP A 43 -14.74 12.42 -1.74
CA TRP A 43 -14.08 12.71 -0.48
C TRP A 43 -14.07 11.50 0.43
N VAL A 44 -12.93 11.25 1.07
CA VAL A 44 -12.76 10.15 2.03
C VAL A 44 -11.99 10.66 3.23
N GLU A 45 -12.61 10.62 4.39
CA GLU A 45 -12.06 11.12 5.64
C GLU A 45 -12.11 10.08 6.75
N GLN A 46 -11.23 10.20 7.72
CA GLN A 46 -11.23 9.45 8.97
C GLN A 46 -11.02 10.40 10.15
N ASN A 47 -11.63 10.07 11.29
CA ASN A 47 -11.36 10.82 12.53
C ASN A 47 -9.98 10.39 13.08
N PRO A 48 -8.99 11.31 13.18
CA PRO A 48 -7.66 10.94 13.68
C PRO A 48 -7.67 10.45 15.13
N SER A 49 -8.61 10.94 15.96
CA SER A 49 -8.74 10.48 17.35
C SER A 49 -9.15 9.01 17.45
N ASP A 50 -10.00 8.53 16.53
CA ASP A 50 -10.41 7.13 16.48
C ASP A 50 -9.23 6.23 16.03
N ILE A 51 -8.37 6.73 15.14
CA ILE A 51 -7.13 6.05 14.73
C ILE A 51 -6.25 5.82 15.97
N ILE A 52 -5.98 6.87 16.76
CA ILE A 52 -5.16 6.74 17.97
C ILE A 52 -5.81 5.85 19.02
N ALA A 53 -7.11 6.03 19.26
CA ALA A 53 -7.85 5.21 20.22
C ALA A 53 -7.79 3.72 19.86
N SER A 54 -7.94 3.37 18.58
CA SER A 54 -7.86 2.00 18.07
C SER A 54 -6.46 1.40 18.24
N VAL A 55 -5.40 2.15 17.93
CA VAL A 55 -4.00 1.72 18.14
C VAL A 55 -3.73 1.46 19.63
N VAL A 56 -4.08 2.41 20.51
CA VAL A 56 -3.86 2.26 21.94
C VAL A 56 -4.65 1.08 22.52
N LYS A 57 -5.90 0.89 22.09
CA LYS A 57 -6.75 -0.23 22.52
C LYS A 57 -6.16 -1.57 22.14
N THR A 58 -5.81 -1.74 20.86
CA THR A 58 -5.28 -3.02 20.35
C THR A 58 -3.94 -3.38 21.00
N VAL A 59 -3.02 -2.41 21.17
CA VAL A 59 -1.76 -2.65 21.89
C VAL A 59 -2.01 -3.05 23.34
N LYS A 60 -2.93 -2.38 24.05
CA LYS A 60 -3.27 -2.73 25.44
C LYS A 60 -3.81 -4.16 25.58
N THR A 61 -4.52 -4.66 24.57
CA THR A 61 -5.07 -6.02 24.58
C THR A 61 -4.00 -7.10 24.43
N VAL A 62 -2.96 -6.85 23.61
CA VAL A 62 -1.97 -7.88 23.29
C VAL A 62 -0.69 -7.81 24.15
N ILE A 63 -0.40 -6.66 24.76
CA ILE A 63 0.85 -6.42 25.48
C ILE A 63 0.99 -7.27 26.73
N ASP A 64 2.23 -7.63 27.07
CA ASP A 64 2.61 -8.21 28.35
C ASP A 64 3.98 -7.70 28.85
N ASN A 65 4.44 -8.20 29.99
CA ASN A 65 5.64 -7.72 30.64
C ASN A 65 6.95 -8.04 29.88
N ASP A 66 6.95 -9.03 28.99
CA ASP A 66 8.13 -9.49 28.25
C ASP A 66 8.37 -8.72 26.93
N VAL A 67 7.46 -7.78 26.57
CA VAL A 67 7.61 -6.96 25.36
C VAL A 67 8.79 -6.02 25.51
N VAL A 68 9.74 -6.08 24.57
CA VAL A 68 11.00 -5.32 24.60
C VAL A 68 11.07 -4.22 23.53
N ALA A 69 10.24 -4.26 22.50
CA ALA A 69 10.18 -3.24 21.45
C ALA A 69 8.82 -3.20 20.75
N LEU A 70 8.50 -2.01 20.18
CA LEU A 70 7.38 -1.76 19.28
C LEU A 70 7.88 -1.33 17.90
N GLY A 71 7.11 -1.67 16.87
CA GLY A 71 7.28 -1.12 15.51
C GLY A 71 5.93 -0.76 14.91
N ILE A 72 5.95 0.15 13.94
CA ILE A 72 4.76 0.74 13.33
C ILE A 72 4.81 0.51 11.82
N THR A 73 3.71 0.02 11.26
CA THR A 73 3.38 0.14 9.85
C THR A 73 2.01 0.77 9.69
N ASN A 74 1.76 1.42 8.56
CA ASN A 74 0.57 2.24 8.40
C ASN A 74 0.10 2.32 6.95
N GLN A 75 -1.20 2.64 6.77
CA GLN A 75 -1.72 3.15 5.51
C GLN A 75 -0.92 4.37 5.08
N ARG A 76 -0.40 4.35 3.84
CA ARG A 76 0.45 5.42 3.34
C ARG A 76 -0.38 6.61 2.84
N GLU A 77 0.26 7.74 2.58
CA GLU A 77 -0.27 8.96 1.92
C GLU A 77 -1.42 9.69 2.64
N THR A 78 -2.08 9.05 3.60
CA THR A 78 -3.13 9.68 4.41
C THR A 78 -2.56 10.79 5.26
N VAL A 79 -3.20 11.97 5.26
CA VAL A 79 -2.66 13.23 5.79
C VAL A 79 -3.38 13.63 7.06
N VAL A 80 -2.60 13.98 8.09
CA VAL A 80 -3.09 14.66 9.31
C VAL A 80 -2.26 15.90 9.55
N ILE A 81 -2.91 17.00 9.94
CA ILE A 81 -2.27 18.21 10.47
C ILE A 81 -2.84 18.45 11.88
N TRP A 82 -1.97 18.71 12.83
CA TRP A 82 -2.36 18.94 14.23
C TRP A 82 -1.61 20.09 14.88
N ASP A 83 -2.21 20.67 15.89
CA ASP A 83 -1.59 21.69 16.72
C ASP A 83 -0.51 21.05 17.62
N ARG A 84 0.73 21.58 17.58
CA ARG A 84 1.87 21.02 18.32
C ARG A 84 1.72 21.07 19.82
N LYS A 85 0.97 22.05 20.36
CA LYS A 85 0.82 22.25 21.80
C LYS A 85 -0.19 21.30 22.41
N SER A 86 -1.33 21.13 21.74
CA SER A 86 -2.43 20.30 22.22
C SER A 86 -2.40 18.87 21.69
N GLY A 87 -1.71 18.62 20.56
CA GLY A 87 -1.78 17.36 19.81
C GLY A 87 -3.11 17.15 19.06
N MET A 88 -4.02 18.12 19.11
CA MET A 88 -5.34 18.00 18.50
C MET A 88 -5.26 18.24 16.97
N PRO A 89 -5.86 17.35 16.18
CA PRO A 89 -5.94 17.55 14.73
C PRO A 89 -6.80 18.78 14.41
N ILE A 90 -6.39 19.56 13.41
CA ILE A 90 -7.15 20.75 12.96
C ILE A 90 -8.29 20.39 12.02
N TYR A 91 -8.29 19.16 11.48
CA TYR A 91 -9.30 18.63 10.56
C TYR A 91 -9.27 17.08 10.60
N ASN A 92 -10.26 16.42 10.00
CA ASN A 92 -10.22 14.98 9.78
C ASN A 92 -9.00 14.57 8.94
N ALA A 93 -8.50 13.35 9.12
CA ALA A 93 -7.49 12.79 8.24
C ALA A 93 -8.05 12.65 6.82
N ILE A 94 -7.35 13.22 5.82
CA ILE A 94 -7.72 13.04 4.41
C ILE A 94 -7.05 11.78 3.91
N VAL A 95 -7.88 10.75 3.61
CA VAL A 95 -7.42 9.41 3.28
C VAL A 95 -6.79 9.37 1.88
N TRP A 96 -5.87 8.44 1.63
CA TRP A 96 -5.20 8.24 0.35
C TRP A 96 -6.15 8.06 -0.85
N GLN A 97 -7.36 7.54 -0.62
CA GLN A 97 -8.41 7.35 -1.64
C GLN A 97 -9.13 8.64 -2.04
N ASP A 98 -8.95 9.73 -1.27
CA ASP A 98 -9.64 11.01 -1.48
C ASP A 98 -9.24 11.68 -2.80
N ARG A 99 -10.21 12.19 -3.52
CA ARG A 99 -10.02 12.81 -4.84
C ARG A 99 -10.33 14.31 -4.88
N ARG A 100 -10.54 14.98 -3.71
CA ARG A 100 -10.93 16.40 -3.64
C ARG A 100 -9.94 17.35 -4.32
N THR A 101 -8.68 16.97 -4.41
CA THR A 101 -7.60 17.76 -5.00
C THR A 101 -7.27 17.38 -6.46
N ASP A 102 -8.13 16.59 -7.12
CA ASP A 102 -7.91 16.16 -8.51
C ASP A 102 -7.76 17.35 -9.47
N ASN A 103 -8.55 18.41 -9.27
CA ASN A 103 -8.45 19.63 -10.08
C ASN A 103 -7.11 20.36 -9.87
N VAL A 104 -6.57 20.38 -8.66
CA VAL A 104 -5.25 20.96 -8.37
C VAL A 104 -4.17 20.19 -9.15
N CYS A 105 -4.20 18.86 -9.07
CA CYS A 105 -3.25 18.02 -9.82
C CYS A 105 -3.40 18.18 -11.34
N LYS A 106 -4.62 18.33 -11.86
CA LYS A 106 -4.86 18.60 -13.29
C LYS A 106 -4.29 19.95 -13.73
N ASP A 107 -4.52 21.02 -12.95
CA ASP A 107 -3.95 22.34 -13.25
C ASP A 107 -2.43 22.32 -13.27
N LEU A 108 -1.80 21.72 -12.28
CA LEU A 108 -0.36 21.60 -12.22
C LEU A 108 0.22 20.78 -13.41
N ARG A 109 -0.48 19.73 -13.84
CA ARG A 109 -0.10 18.99 -15.07
C ARG A 109 -0.18 19.87 -16.32
N LEU A 110 -1.27 20.63 -16.48
CA LEU A 110 -1.44 21.55 -17.61
C LEU A 110 -0.35 22.64 -17.62
N ARG A 111 0.12 23.06 -16.46
CA ARG A 111 1.23 24.01 -16.30
C ARG A 111 2.62 23.37 -16.50
N GLY A 112 2.70 22.05 -16.76
CA GLY A 112 3.94 21.37 -17.11
C GLY A 112 4.76 20.83 -15.93
N TYR A 113 4.22 20.82 -14.70
CA TYR A 113 4.96 20.39 -13.50
C TYR A 113 5.06 18.86 -13.31
N GLN A 114 4.35 18.06 -14.14
CA GLN A 114 4.42 16.60 -14.07
C GLN A 114 5.86 16.06 -14.09
N GLY A 115 6.68 16.60 -15.02
CA GLY A 115 8.07 16.17 -15.17
C GLY A 115 8.93 16.43 -13.92
N LEU A 116 8.78 17.61 -13.29
CA LEU A 116 9.49 17.96 -12.05
C LEU A 116 9.14 17.00 -10.91
N VAL A 117 7.84 16.73 -10.69
CA VAL A 117 7.38 15.83 -9.63
C VAL A 117 7.93 14.43 -9.85
N GLU A 118 7.80 13.89 -11.07
CA GLU A 118 8.30 12.56 -11.39
C GLU A 118 9.82 12.45 -11.24
N GLU A 119 10.57 13.47 -11.69
CA GLU A 119 12.03 13.48 -11.63
C GLU A 119 12.54 13.46 -10.19
N ARG A 120 11.90 14.21 -9.28
CA ARG A 120 12.34 14.33 -7.89
C ARG A 120 11.82 13.21 -6.99
N THR A 121 10.59 12.77 -7.22
CA THR A 121 9.89 11.88 -6.29
C THR A 121 9.67 10.46 -6.81
N GLY A 122 9.82 10.23 -8.11
CA GLY A 122 9.43 8.99 -8.77
C GLY A 122 7.91 8.75 -8.84
N LEU A 123 7.10 9.73 -8.38
CA LEU A 123 5.65 9.66 -8.31
C LEU A 123 5.00 10.41 -9.48
N LEU A 124 3.78 10.03 -9.80
CA LEU A 124 2.92 10.79 -10.70
C LEU A 124 2.28 11.96 -9.94
N LEU A 125 1.92 13.03 -10.65
CA LEU A 125 1.18 14.13 -10.07
C LEU A 125 -0.31 13.73 -9.94
N ASP A 126 -0.67 13.14 -8.82
CA ASP A 126 -2.00 12.57 -8.56
C ASP A 126 -2.44 12.86 -7.11
N PRO A 127 -3.75 13.14 -6.87
CA PRO A 127 -4.28 13.34 -5.52
C PRO A 127 -4.14 12.13 -4.58
N TYR A 128 -3.76 10.97 -5.09
CA TYR A 128 -3.38 9.81 -4.28
C TYR A 128 -2.32 10.18 -3.23
N PHE A 129 -1.31 10.97 -3.61
CA PHE A 129 -0.19 11.36 -2.76
C PHE A 129 -0.51 12.54 -1.84
N SER A 130 0.34 12.82 -0.84
CA SER A 130 0.00 13.70 0.28
C SER A 130 -0.02 15.19 -0.07
N ALA A 131 0.90 15.70 -0.91
CA ALA A 131 1.18 17.13 -1.05
C ALA A 131 -0.05 17.99 -1.34
N SER A 132 -0.87 17.60 -2.34
CA SER A 132 -2.06 18.37 -2.70
C SER A 132 -3.10 18.42 -1.58
N LYS A 133 -3.22 17.34 -0.78
CA LYS A 133 -4.12 17.28 0.39
C LYS A 133 -3.64 18.19 1.53
N ILE A 134 -2.31 18.27 1.74
CA ILE A 134 -1.72 19.20 2.72
C ILE A 134 -2.03 20.64 2.31
N GLY A 135 -1.76 21.01 1.05
CA GLY A 135 -2.07 22.34 0.51
C GLY A 135 -3.55 22.69 0.70
N TRP A 136 -4.44 21.74 0.40
CA TRP A 136 -5.87 21.92 0.59
C TRP A 136 -6.24 22.21 2.06
N LEU A 137 -5.66 21.48 3.03
CA LEU A 137 -5.91 21.71 4.46
C LEU A 137 -5.46 23.12 4.87
N LEU A 138 -4.26 23.54 4.44
CA LEU A 138 -3.74 24.86 4.77
C LEU A 138 -4.58 26.00 4.18
N ASP A 139 -5.24 25.77 3.05
CA ASP A 139 -6.06 26.78 2.37
C ASP A 139 -7.52 26.82 2.82
N ASN A 140 -8.05 25.69 3.34
CA ASN A 140 -9.49 25.56 3.64
C ASN A 140 -9.80 25.48 5.13
N VAL A 141 -8.80 25.30 6.02
CA VAL A 141 -9.02 25.38 7.46
C VAL A 141 -8.62 26.77 7.94
N GLU A 142 -9.50 27.39 8.72
CA GLU A 142 -9.31 28.76 9.22
C GLU A 142 -7.98 28.91 9.98
N ASN A 143 -7.21 29.95 9.64
CA ASN A 143 -5.89 30.28 10.18
C ASN A 143 -4.79 29.21 10.00
N ALA A 144 -5.08 28.04 9.37
CA ALA A 144 -4.13 26.93 9.29
C ALA A 144 -2.80 27.35 8.61
N ARG A 145 -2.86 28.12 7.53
CA ARG A 145 -1.65 28.58 6.83
C ARG A 145 -0.79 29.47 7.71
N GLN A 146 -1.38 30.44 8.40
CA GLN A 146 -0.66 31.35 9.31
C GLN A 146 -0.04 30.58 10.48
N GLU A 147 -0.77 29.68 11.10
CA GLU A 147 -0.28 28.84 12.20
C GLU A 147 0.84 27.90 11.75
N ALA A 148 0.75 27.38 10.51
CA ALA A 148 1.79 26.56 9.91
C ALA A 148 3.10 27.36 9.67
N GLU A 149 3.00 28.58 9.13
CA GLU A 149 4.16 29.47 8.92
C GLU A 149 4.84 29.86 10.24
N GLN A 150 4.07 30.02 11.32
CA GLN A 150 4.57 30.29 12.66
C GLN A 150 5.19 29.06 13.34
N GLY A 151 5.07 27.85 12.73
CA GLY A 151 5.57 26.60 13.30
C GLY A 151 4.72 26.00 14.41
N ASN A 152 3.47 26.48 14.59
CA ASN A 152 2.54 25.99 15.61
C ASN A 152 1.88 24.66 15.22
N LEU A 153 1.87 24.32 13.93
CA LEU A 153 1.30 23.08 13.42
C LEU A 153 2.38 22.03 13.11
N ALA A 154 1.98 20.79 13.12
CA ALA A 154 2.73 19.65 12.63
C ALA A 154 1.92 18.91 11.56
N PHE A 155 2.58 18.48 10.50
CA PHE A 155 2.06 17.57 9.50
C PHE A 155 2.64 16.18 9.72
N GLY A 156 1.85 15.15 9.43
CA GLY A 156 2.33 13.78 9.29
C GLY A 156 1.45 12.95 8.40
N THR A 157 2.04 11.91 7.85
CA THR A 157 1.34 10.70 7.51
C THR A 157 0.99 9.96 8.80
N ILE A 158 0.22 8.90 8.70
CA ILE A 158 -0.34 8.23 9.90
C ILE A 158 0.75 7.72 10.86
N ASP A 159 1.87 7.25 10.35
CA ASP A 159 3.05 6.87 11.14
C ASP A 159 3.51 7.99 12.08
N SER A 160 3.68 9.21 11.55
CA SER A 160 4.11 10.37 12.34
C SER A 160 3.08 10.74 13.40
N PHE A 161 1.79 10.69 13.05
CA PHE A 161 0.71 11.02 13.98
C PHE A 161 0.61 9.97 15.10
N VAL A 162 0.73 8.68 14.77
CA VAL A 162 0.78 7.59 15.76
C VAL A 162 2.02 7.73 16.65
N LEU A 163 3.20 7.96 16.05
CA LEU A 163 4.44 8.14 16.80
C LEU A 163 4.34 9.34 17.78
N TRP A 164 3.80 10.47 17.30
CA TRP A 164 3.58 11.65 18.14
C TRP A 164 2.78 11.30 19.38
N HIS A 165 1.66 10.62 19.24
CA HIS A 165 0.81 10.24 20.37
C HIS A 165 1.43 9.16 21.25
N LEU A 166 2.07 8.14 20.69
CA LEU A 166 2.77 7.11 21.47
C LEU A 166 3.93 7.68 22.29
N THR A 167 4.56 8.76 21.80
CA THR A 167 5.65 9.45 22.50
C THR A 167 5.15 10.67 23.31
N GLU A 168 3.85 10.85 23.47
CA GLU A 168 3.26 11.93 24.26
C GLU A 168 3.74 13.33 23.82
N GLY A 169 3.81 13.54 22.50
CA GLY A 169 4.22 14.81 21.86
C GLY A 169 5.72 15.07 21.84
N ARG A 170 6.58 14.12 22.23
CA ARG A 170 8.03 14.32 22.31
C ARG A 170 8.75 14.19 20.97
N VAL A 171 8.22 13.40 20.04
CA VAL A 171 8.88 13.10 18.76
C VAL A 171 7.95 13.38 17.59
N HIS A 172 8.43 14.23 16.66
CA HIS A 172 7.79 14.50 15.39
C HIS A 172 8.72 13.98 14.27
N ALA A 173 8.54 12.75 13.89
CA ALA A 173 9.34 12.07 12.88
C ALA A 173 8.49 11.16 11.99
N THR A 174 9.01 10.85 10.82
CA THR A 174 8.50 9.86 9.87
C THR A 174 9.63 8.94 9.42
N ASP A 175 9.30 7.85 8.76
CA ASP A 175 10.30 7.05 8.07
C ASP A 175 10.41 7.44 6.59
N ILE A 176 11.51 7.03 5.99
CA ILE A 176 11.84 7.38 4.61
C ILE A 176 10.87 6.79 3.59
N THR A 177 10.22 5.65 3.90
CA THR A 177 9.23 5.04 2.99
C THR A 177 7.93 5.84 2.96
N ASN A 178 7.43 6.31 4.11
CA ASN A 178 6.29 7.21 4.19
C ASN A 178 6.63 8.60 3.58
N ALA A 179 7.80 9.17 3.89
CA ALA A 179 8.25 10.43 3.30
C ALA A 179 8.26 10.35 1.76
N SER A 180 8.73 9.25 1.18
CA SER A 180 8.79 9.04 -0.28
C SER A 180 7.42 9.05 -0.97
N ARG A 181 6.30 8.94 -0.21
CA ARG A 181 4.93 8.94 -0.74
C ARG A 181 4.23 10.28 -0.68
N THR A 182 4.92 11.33 -0.24
CA THR A 182 4.30 12.63 0.01
C THR A 182 4.20 13.55 -1.21
N MET A 183 4.93 13.30 -2.29
CA MET A 183 5.25 14.23 -3.39
C MET A 183 6.06 15.47 -2.94
N LEU A 184 6.67 15.44 -1.76
CA LEU A 184 7.49 16.54 -1.20
C LEU A 184 8.93 16.10 -0.96
N PHE A 185 9.20 14.81 -1.07
CA PHE A 185 10.48 14.20 -0.70
C PHE A 185 11.24 13.75 -1.95
N ASN A 186 12.46 14.27 -2.11
CA ASN A 186 13.36 13.84 -3.17
C ASN A 186 13.96 12.48 -2.80
N ILE A 187 13.57 11.43 -3.54
CA ILE A 187 13.99 10.06 -3.24
C ILE A 187 15.46 9.79 -3.56
N TYR A 188 16.10 10.62 -4.38
CA TYR A 188 17.52 10.50 -4.75
C TYR A 188 18.42 11.20 -3.72
N ASP A 189 18.07 12.44 -3.37
CA ASP A 189 18.78 13.23 -2.35
C ASP A 189 18.42 12.82 -0.91
N LYS A 190 17.33 12.07 -0.75
CA LYS A 190 16.77 11.60 0.54
C LYS A 190 16.51 12.76 1.51
N LYS A 191 15.84 13.80 1.03
CA LYS A 191 15.49 15.01 1.81
C LYS A 191 14.18 15.63 1.29
N TRP A 192 13.55 16.44 2.12
CA TRP A 192 12.45 17.30 1.70
C TRP A 192 12.97 18.27 0.62
N ASP A 193 12.24 18.43 -0.47
CA ASP A 193 12.63 19.19 -1.66
C ASP A 193 11.96 20.56 -1.65
N ASP A 194 12.77 21.64 -1.61
CA ASP A 194 12.27 23.01 -1.50
C ASP A 194 11.44 23.43 -2.71
N ASP A 195 11.81 23.01 -3.92
CA ASP A 195 11.05 23.34 -5.14
C ASP A 195 9.65 22.71 -5.09
N LEU A 196 9.53 21.51 -4.52
CA LEU A 196 8.23 20.83 -4.34
C LEU A 196 7.43 21.47 -3.20
N LEU A 197 8.07 21.87 -2.11
CA LEU A 197 7.42 22.61 -1.02
C LEU A 197 6.81 23.91 -1.53
N ASP A 198 7.57 24.68 -2.31
CA ASP A 198 7.13 25.93 -2.93
C ASP A 198 5.99 25.69 -3.93
N LEU A 199 6.10 24.61 -4.77
CA LEU A 199 5.07 24.25 -5.76
C LEU A 199 3.70 24.01 -5.12
N PHE A 200 3.67 23.33 -3.96
CA PHE A 200 2.43 23.04 -3.24
C PHE A 200 2.10 24.04 -2.14
N GLY A 201 2.95 25.08 -1.93
CA GLY A 201 2.78 26.10 -0.92
C GLY A 201 2.81 25.55 0.51
N ILE A 202 3.73 24.64 0.80
CA ILE A 202 3.82 23.97 2.10
C ILE A 202 5.01 24.48 2.90
N PRO A 203 4.78 25.11 4.08
CA PRO A 203 5.87 25.58 4.94
C PRO A 203 6.72 24.41 5.47
N ARG A 204 8.04 24.53 5.38
CA ARG A 204 8.98 23.52 5.91
C ARG A 204 8.82 23.29 7.42
N SER A 205 8.36 24.30 8.16
CA SER A 205 8.14 24.27 9.61
C SER A 205 7.23 23.16 10.11
N ILE A 206 6.28 22.68 9.27
CA ILE A 206 5.33 21.65 9.66
C ILE A 206 5.83 20.23 9.42
N LEU A 207 6.95 20.05 8.71
CA LEU A 207 7.41 18.74 8.27
C LEU A 207 8.10 17.94 9.40
N PRO A 208 7.90 16.61 9.46
CA PRO A 208 8.60 15.74 10.40
C PRO A 208 10.08 15.53 10.01
N VAL A 209 10.90 15.14 10.99
CA VAL A 209 12.23 14.60 10.73
C VAL A 209 12.11 13.25 10.05
N VAL A 210 12.88 13.03 8.98
CA VAL A 210 12.88 11.76 8.24
C VAL A 210 13.99 10.86 8.77
N ASN A 211 13.63 9.66 9.19
CA ASN A 211 14.57 8.62 9.64
C ASN A 211 14.57 7.43 8.70
N GLU A 212 15.57 6.56 8.84
CA GLU A 212 15.57 5.23 8.24
C GLU A 212 14.48 4.34 8.87
N ASN A 213 14.21 3.18 8.25
CA ASN A 213 13.16 2.28 8.72
C ASN A 213 13.48 1.60 10.07
N ILE A 214 14.77 1.45 10.38
CA ILE A 214 15.27 1.03 11.69
C ILE A 214 16.00 2.22 12.29
N ALA A 215 15.46 2.79 13.36
CA ALA A 215 16.02 3.94 14.05
C ALA A 215 15.55 3.99 15.51
N ASP A 216 16.12 4.89 16.29
CA ASP A 216 15.61 5.22 17.60
C ASP A 216 14.48 6.27 17.50
N PHE A 217 13.24 5.80 17.42
CA PHE A 217 12.05 6.66 17.41
C PHE A 217 11.59 7.04 18.84
N SER A 218 12.45 6.89 19.85
CA SER A 218 12.13 7.09 21.28
C SER A 218 11.36 5.91 21.90
N GLU A 219 10.67 6.17 22.99
CA GLU A 219 9.93 5.17 23.79
C GLU A 219 8.52 5.64 24.10
N THR A 220 7.60 4.70 24.30
CA THR A 220 6.27 4.97 24.83
C THR A 220 6.18 4.57 26.31
N SER A 221 5.46 5.36 27.11
CA SER A 221 5.13 5.05 28.52
C SER A 221 3.65 4.69 28.72
N LEU A 222 2.82 4.75 27.66
CA LEU A 222 1.37 4.63 27.74
C LEU A 222 0.87 3.26 28.22
N PHE A 223 1.74 2.27 28.24
CA PHE A 223 1.38 0.88 28.58
C PHE A 223 1.95 0.40 29.91
N GLY A 224 2.22 1.34 30.82
CA GLY A 224 2.66 1.05 32.19
C GLY A 224 4.15 0.74 32.35
N LYS A 225 4.90 0.73 31.27
CA LYS A 225 6.37 0.62 31.22
C LYS A 225 6.92 1.35 30.01
N LYS A 226 8.23 1.65 30.06
CA LYS A 226 8.94 2.21 28.91
C LYS A 226 9.24 1.15 27.88
N ILE A 227 8.78 1.35 26.65
CA ILE A 227 8.99 0.42 25.54
C ILE A 227 9.54 1.21 24.35
N PRO A 228 10.74 0.88 23.86
CA PRO A 228 11.32 1.56 22.72
C PRO A 228 10.55 1.26 21.42
N ILE A 229 10.41 2.30 20.58
CA ILE A 229 9.89 2.20 19.21
C ILE A 229 11.09 2.18 18.29
N LYS A 230 11.31 1.07 17.56
CA LYS A 230 12.56 0.80 16.86
C LYS A 230 12.43 0.60 15.35
N ALA A 231 11.21 0.50 14.83
CA ALA A 231 10.97 0.33 13.40
C ALA A 231 9.70 1.08 12.97
N MET A 232 9.79 1.78 11.82
CA MET A 232 8.64 2.36 11.12
C MET A 232 8.79 2.13 9.62
N ILE A 233 7.68 1.80 8.95
CA ILE A 233 7.68 1.49 7.51
C ILE A 233 6.24 1.54 6.96
N GLY A 234 6.03 2.04 5.74
CA GLY A 234 4.74 1.99 5.08
C GLY A 234 4.26 0.56 4.83
N ASP A 235 2.93 0.34 4.83
CA ASP A 235 2.29 -0.99 4.78
C ASP A 235 2.74 -1.87 3.61
N GLN A 236 2.84 -1.31 2.40
CA GLN A 236 3.21 -2.08 1.22
C GLN A 236 4.70 -2.45 1.21
N GLN A 237 5.54 -1.58 1.75
CA GLN A 237 6.96 -1.84 1.95
C GLN A 237 7.17 -2.87 3.06
N ALA A 238 6.43 -2.76 4.15
CA ALA A 238 6.41 -3.76 5.22
C ALA A 238 6.01 -5.14 4.70
N ALA A 239 4.95 -5.21 3.88
CA ALA A 239 4.54 -6.46 3.24
C ALA A 239 5.62 -7.04 2.32
N ALA A 240 6.37 -6.20 1.59
CA ALA A 240 7.49 -6.68 0.78
C ALA A 240 8.60 -7.30 1.64
N VAL A 241 8.90 -6.71 2.80
CA VAL A 241 9.81 -7.29 3.80
C VAL A 241 9.25 -8.60 4.35
N GLY A 242 7.98 -8.59 4.78
CA GLY A 242 7.32 -9.76 5.38
C GLY A 242 7.13 -10.95 4.43
N LEU A 243 7.11 -10.69 3.13
CA LEU A 243 7.10 -11.71 2.08
C LEU A 243 8.52 -12.11 1.62
N GLY A 244 9.57 -11.52 2.19
CA GLY A 244 10.94 -11.84 1.84
C GLY A 244 11.36 -11.36 0.45
N CYS A 245 10.82 -10.23 -0.02
CA CYS A 245 11.21 -9.64 -1.31
C CYS A 245 12.48 -8.79 -1.17
N PHE A 246 13.59 -9.41 -0.74
CA PHE A 246 14.84 -8.72 -0.41
C PHE A 246 15.78 -8.57 -1.59
N ARG A 247 15.64 -9.38 -2.64
CA ARG A 247 16.56 -9.40 -3.78
C ARG A 247 15.95 -8.68 -4.99
N PRO A 248 16.77 -7.96 -5.78
CA PRO A 248 16.32 -7.33 -7.01
C PRO A 248 15.63 -8.32 -7.96
N GLY A 249 14.49 -7.92 -8.52
CA GLY A 249 13.63 -8.74 -9.37
C GLY A 249 12.57 -9.56 -8.62
N MET A 250 12.60 -9.61 -7.29
CA MET A 250 11.52 -10.21 -6.50
C MET A 250 10.30 -9.31 -6.48
N VAL A 251 9.12 -9.92 -6.64
CA VAL A 251 7.85 -9.21 -6.76
C VAL A 251 6.87 -9.72 -5.71
N LYS A 252 6.15 -8.79 -5.08
CA LYS A 252 5.01 -9.11 -4.23
C LYS A 252 3.73 -8.51 -4.78
N ALA A 253 2.59 -9.12 -4.49
CA ALA A 253 1.25 -8.57 -4.74
C ALA A 253 0.36 -8.77 -3.53
N THR A 254 -0.12 -7.67 -2.95
CA THR A 254 -1.07 -7.67 -1.83
C THR A 254 -2.48 -7.50 -2.37
N PHE A 255 -3.31 -8.54 -2.23
CA PHE A 255 -4.68 -8.60 -2.74
C PHE A 255 -5.69 -8.27 -1.63
N GLY A 256 -6.09 -7.02 -1.58
CA GLY A 256 -7.14 -6.50 -0.69
C GLY A 256 -8.34 -5.96 -1.47
N THR A 257 -8.86 -4.81 -1.06
CA THR A 257 -9.89 -4.02 -1.78
C THR A 257 -9.44 -3.73 -3.22
N GLY A 258 -8.19 -3.28 -3.37
CA GLY A 258 -7.42 -3.25 -4.62
C GLY A 258 -6.29 -4.27 -4.59
N CYS A 259 -5.32 -4.14 -5.51
CA CYS A 259 -4.07 -4.89 -5.44
C CYS A 259 -2.88 -3.93 -5.59
N PHE A 260 -1.88 -4.10 -4.74
CA PHE A 260 -0.63 -3.36 -4.80
C PHE A 260 0.51 -4.30 -5.14
N VAL A 261 1.10 -4.10 -6.33
CA VAL A 261 2.23 -4.89 -6.81
C VAL A 261 3.50 -4.07 -6.66
N MET A 262 4.51 -4.65 -6.03
CA MET A 262 5.81 -4.01 -5.80
C MET A 262 6.93 -4.95 -6.19
N MET A 263 7.87 -4.46 -7.01
CA MET A 263 9.09 -5.16 -7.42
C MET A 263 10.30 -4.48 -6.80
N ASN A 264 11.11 -5.23 -6.09
CA ASN A 264 12.41 -4.78 -5.59
C ASN A 264 13.37 -4.56 -6.78
N THR A 265 13.95 -3.36 -6.91
CA THR A 265 14.92 -3.01 -7.97
C THR A 265 16.35 -2.86 -7.44
N GLY A 266 16.59 -3.16 -6.15
CA GLY A 266 17.88 -2.96 -5.49
C GLY A 266 18.22 -1.48 -5.41
N HIS A 267 19.43 -1.13 -5.84
CA HIS A 267 19.90 0.26 -5.86
C HIS A 267 19.57 1.00 -7.16
N GLN A 268 18.83 0.36 -8.09
CA GLN A 268 18.46 0.97 -9.35
C GLN A 268 17.32 1.96 -9.14
N THR A 269 17.54 3.21 -9.51
CA THR A 269 16.65 4.35 -9.30
C THR A 269 16.03 4.88 -10.60
N ASP A 270 16.24 4.18 -11.73
CA ASP A 270 15.75 4.66 -13.03
C ASP A 270 14.24 4.93 -12.97
N ARG A 271 13.86 6.07 -13.55
CA ARG A 271 12.46 6.42 -13.74
C ARG A 271 11.75 5.36 -14.57
N SER A 272 10.51 5.06 -14.22
CA SER A 272 9.68 4.18 -15.03
C SER A 272 9.39 4.79 -16.41
N LYS A 273 9.51 3.97 -17.45
CA LYS A 273 9.07 4.29 -18.81
C LYS A 273 7.72 3.67 -19.15
N SER A 274 7.20 2.86 -18.24
CA SER A 274 5.97 2.08 -18.38
C SER A 274 4.86 2.58 -17.44
N ASN A 275 4.88 3.86 -17.04
CA ASN A 275 3.92 4.50 -16.15
C ASN A 275 3.79 3.79 -14.79
N LEU A 276 4.88 3.28 -14.24
CA LEU A 276 4.93 2.78 -12.87
C LEU A 276 5.50 3.84 -11.93
N ILE A 277 5.24 3.68 -10.66
CA ILE A 277 5.81 4.52 -9.61
C ILE A 277 7.19 3.97 -9.24
N THR A 278 8.19 4.86 -9.10
CA THR A 278 9.47 4.55 -8.46
C THR A 278 9.40 5.03 -7.01
N THR A 279 9.73 4.18 -6.06
CA THR A 279 9.63 4.52 -4.63
C THR A 279 10.77 3.89 -3.84
N ILE A 280 10.96 4.31 -2.59
CA ILE A 280 11.90 3.67 -1.67
C ILE A 280 11.21 2.44 -1.07
N ALA A 281 11.85 1.27 -1.18
CA ALA A 281 11.39 0.04 -0.54
C ALA A 281 11.76 0.03 0.95
N TYR A 282 13.01 0.37 1.26
CA TYR A 282 13.50 0.59 2.63
C TYR A 282 14.90 1.21 2.59
N THR A 283 15.30 1.80 3.73
CA THR A 283 16.68 2.23 4.00
C THR A 283 17.09 1.71 5.37
N ILE A 284 18.21 0.99 5.42
CA ILE A 284 18.76 0.39 6.64
C ILE A 284 20.29 0.54 6.59
N ASP A 285 20.89 1.02 7.67
CA ASP A 285 22.33 1.26 7.78
C ASP A 285 22.92 2.06 6.61
N GLY A 286 22.21 3.12 6.19
CA GLY A 286 22.60 4.01 5.09
C GLY A 286 22.35 3.44 3.69
N LEU A 287 21.98 2.17 3.56
CA LEU A 287 21.75 1.50 2.28
C LEU A 287 20.28 1.57 1.89
N THR A 288 20.01 2.24 0.77
CA THR A 288 18.66 2.40 0.23
C THR A 288 18.39 1.37 -0.86
N THR A 289 17.28 0.67 -0.71
CA THR A 289 16.69 -0.21 -1.73
C THR A 289 15.45 0.47 -2.32
N TYR A 290 15.35 0.46 -3.64
CA TYR A 290 14.23 1.04 -4.37
C TYR A 290 13.28 -0.04 -4.89
N ALA A 291 12.09 0.38 -5.29
CA ALA A 291 11.08 -0.49 -5.89
C ALA A 291 10.32 0.21 -7.02
N LYS A 292 9.81 -0.59 -7.96
CA LYS A 292 8.73 -0.20 -8.86
C LYS A 292 7.40 -0.64 -8.26
N GLU A 293 6.42 0.26 -8.29
CA GLU A 293 5.09 -0.03 -7.75
C GLU A 293 4.00 0.29 -8.77
N GLY A 294 2.99 -0.56 -8.83
CA GLY A 294 1.74 -0.31 -9.52
C GLY A 294 0.56 -0.78 -8.70
N SER A 295 -0.59 -0.13 -8.87
CA SER A 295 -1.81 -0.45 -8.13
C SER A 295 -2.98 -0.71 -9.07
N LEU A 296 -3.79 -1.71 -8.72
CA LEU A 296 -5.08 -2.02 -9.30
C LEU A 296 -6.15 -1.57 -8.30
N PHE A 297 -7.05 -0.69 -8.72
CA PHE A 297 -8.00 -0.08 -7.79
C PHE A 297 -9.14 -1.01 -7.37
N ASN A 298 -9.54 -1.94 -8.25
CA ASN A 298 -10.75 -2.73 -8.09
C ASN A 298 -10.44 -4.24 -8.20
N VAL A 299 -10.12 -4.87 -7.07
CA VAL A 299 -9.90 -6.32 -6.98
C VAL A 299 -10.95 -6.94 -6.06
N GLY A 300 -10.82 -6.82 -4.75
CA GLY A 300 -11.84 -7.26 -3.80
C GLY A 300 -13.17 -6.56 -4.04
N THR A 301 -13.15 -5.24 -4.35
CA THR A 301 -14.34 -4.48 -4.74
C THR A 301 -15.08 -5.06 -5.95
N THR A 302 -14.36 -5.69 -6.90
CA THR A 302 -15.01 -6.34 -8.05
C THR A 302 -15.80 -7.57 -7.59
N ILE A 303 -15.24 -8.38 -6.72
CA ILE A 303 -15.91 -9.55 -6.16
C ILE A 303 -17.10 -9.12 -5.28
N ASP A 304 -16.90 -8.09 -4.44
CA ASP A 304 -17.94 -7.50 -3.60
C ASP A 304 -19.10 -6.97 -4.43
N TRP A 305 -18.80 -6.29 -5.54
CA TRP A 305 -19.81 -5.73 -6.43
C TRP A 305 -20.67 -6.84 -7.09
N ILE A 306 -20.05 -7.92 -7.55
CA ILE A 306 -20.75 -9.09 -8.10
C ILE A 306 -21.68 -9.70 -7.05
N LYS A 307 -21.18 -9.85 -5.81
CA LYS A 307 -21.93 -10.43 -4.71
C LYS A 307 -23.05 -9.53 -4.22
N ASN A 308 -22.74 -8.27 -3.89
CA ASN A 308 -23.65 -7.40 -3.14
C ASN A 308 -24.57 -6.59 -4.04
N ASN A 309 -24.10 -6.14 -5.22
CA ASN A 309 -24.88 -5.31 -6.15
C ASN A 309 -25.59 -6.14 -7.22
N LEU A 310 -24.89 -7.06 -7.89
CA LEU A 310 -25.49 -7.96 -8.87
C LEU A 310 -26.20 -9.16 -8.25
N LYS A 311 -25.84 -9.54 -7.01
CA LYS A 311 -26.41 -10.69 -6.28
C LYS A 311 -26.22 -12.01 -7.02
N LEU A 312 -25.11 -12.14 -7.77
CA LEU A 312 -24.76 -13.35 -8.51
C LEU A 312 -24.04 -14.39 -7.65
N LEU A 313 -23.61 -14.03 -6.43
CA LEU A 313 -22.96 -14.90 -5.46
C LEU A 313 -23.65 -14.77 -4.10
N GLU A 314 -23.91 -15.87 -3.42
CA GLU A 314 -24.40 -15.88 -2.02
C GLU A 314 -23.22 -15.72 -1.04
N SER A 315 -22.11 -16.38 -1.32
CA SER A 315 -20.89 -16.35 -0.51
C SER A 315 -19.62 -16.37 -1.36
N TYR A 316 -18.48 -15.97 -0.78
CA TYR A 316 -17.18 -16.10 -1.45
C TYR A 316 -16.78 -17.54 -1.73
N ASN A 317 -17.30 -18.51 -0.96
CA ASN A 317 -17.04 -19.93 -1.18
C ASN A 317 -17.66 -20.45 -2.49
N ASP A 318 -18.68 -19.76 -3.01
CA ASP A 318 -19.32 -20.13 -4.27
C ASP A 318 -18.40 -19.91 -5.48
N LEU A 319 -17.41 -19.03 -5.37
CA LEU A 319 -16.39 -18.87 -6.40
C LEU A 319 -15.68 -20.17 -6.78
N ASN A 320 -15.57 -21.12 -5.84
CA ASN A 320 -14.97 -22.43 -6.08
C ASN A 320 -15.89 -23.38 -6.86
N LYS A 321 -17.16 -23.03 -7.05
CA LYS A 321 -18.18 -23.86 -7.74
C LYS A 321 -18.44 -23.38 -9.16
N ILE A 322 -17.98 -22.17 -9.52
CA ILE A 322 -18.17 -21.56 -10.83
C ILE A 322 -17.48 -22.39 -11.88
N LYS A 323 -18.19 -22.74 -12.94
CA LYS A 323 -17.63 -23.45 -14.08
C LYS A 323 -17.05 -22.46 -15.08
N GLU A 324 -15.88 -22.80 -15.60
CA GLU A 324 -15.29 -22.05 -16.69
C GLU A 324 -16.12 -22.26 -17.96
N GLY A 325 -16.83 -21.22 -18.41
CA GLY A 325 -17.62 -21.22 -19.64
C GLY A 325 -16.76 -21.13 -20.88
N THR A 326 -17.39 -21.32 -22.04
CA THR A 326 -16.73 -21.20 -23.35
C THR A 326 -16.86 -19.80 -23.95
N ASN A 327 -17.64 -18.91 -23.33
CA ASN A 327 -17.93 -17.56 -23.82
C ASN A 327 -16.75 -16.60 -23.65
N ASN A 328 -16.50 -15.76 -24.67
CA ASN A 328 -15.41 -14.79 -24.67
C ASN A 328 -15.83 -13.45 -24.03
N VAL A 329 -16.50 -13.49 -22.88
CA VAL A 329 -16.88 -12.27 -22.15
C VAL A 329 -15.64 -11.64 -21.52
N VAL A 330 -15.47 -10.34 -21.71
CA VAL A 330 -14.42 -9.54 -21.07
C VAL A 330 -15.08 -8.50 -20.18
N PHE A 331 -14.74 -8.54 -18.89
CA PHE A 331 -15.19 -7.58 -17.89
C PHE A 331 -14.04 -6.67 -17.49
N ILE A 332 -14.21 -5.34 -17.61
CA ILE A 332 -13.24 -4.33 -17.18
C ILE A 332 -13.80 -3.62 -15.94
N PRO A 333 -13.28 -3.86 -14.72
CA PRO A 333 -13.82 -3.31 -13.47
C PRO A 333 -13.28 -1.90 -13.19
N ALA A 334 -13.41 -0.96 -14.11
CA ALA A 334 -12.96 0.40 -13.95
C ALA A 334 -13.99 1.27 -13.20
N PHE A 335 -14.45 0.85 -12.01
CA PHE A 335 -15.50 1.57 -11.26
C PHE A 335 -15.07 2.99 -10.88
N THR A 336 -13.80 3.20 -10.59
CA THR A 336 -13.18 4.49 -10.26
C THR A 336 -12.07 4.86 -11.25
N GLY A 337 -12.13 4.31 -12.48
CA GLY A 337 -11.08 4.39 -13.47
C GLY A 337 -10.10 3.22 -13.39
N LEU A 338 -9.06 3.27 -14.21
CA LEU A 338 -7.97 2.30 -14.26
C LEU A 338 -6.73 2.87 -13.57
N GLY A 339 -6.09 2.05 -12.74
CA GLY A 339 -4.79 2.31 -12.14
C GLY A 339 -3.63 2.08 -13.10
N ALA A 340 -2.47 1.72 -12.56
CA ALA A 340 -1.29 1.42 -13.36
C ALA A 340 -1.51 0.21 -14.29
N PRO A 341 -0.92 0.18 -15.49
CA PRO A 341 -0.09 1.22 -16.10
C PRO A 341 -0.87 2.30 -16.86
N TYR A 342 -2.21 2.26 -16.84
CA TYR A 342 -3.09 3.08 -17.67
C TYR A 342 -3.34 4.49 -17.12
N TRP A 343 -3.46 4.62 -15.80
CA TRP A 343 -3.74 5.88 -15.07
C TRP A 343 -4.85 6.74 -15.69
N ASN A 344 -5.99 6.11 -15.98
CA ASN A 344 -7.15 6.79 -16.54
C ASN A 344 -8.29 6.86 -15.52
N SER A 345 -8.48 8.04 -14.90
CA SER A 345 -9.53 8.29 -13.91
C SER A 345 -10.91 8.54 -14.52
N SER A 346 -10.98 8.78 -15.83
CA SER A 346 -12.23 9.15 -16.53
C SER A 346 -12.99 7.95 -17.09
N CYS A 347 -12.31 6.86 -17.44
CA CYS A 347 -12.98 5.66 -17.93
C CYS A 347 -13.85 5.01 -16.83
N ARG A 348 -14.83 4.24 -17.26
CA ARG A 348 -15.72 3.48 -16.38
C ARG A 348 -15.79 2.01 -16.80
N GLY A 349 -16.21 1.15 -15.86
CA GLY A 349 -16.32 -0.29 -16.11
C GLY A 349 -17.18 -0.62 -17.33
N ALA A 350 -16.78 -1.68 -18.05
CA ALA A 350 -17.47 -2.14 -19.25
C ALA A 350 -17.44 -3.68 -19.34
N ILE A 351 -18.43 -4.21 -20.03
CA ILE A 351 -18.52 -5.64 -20.38
C ILE A 351 -18.61 -5.74 -21.90
N PHE A 352 -17.75 -6.58 -22.48
CA PHE A 352 -17.67 -6.84 -23.91
C PHE A 352 -17.92 -8.32 -24.20
N GLY A 353 -18.40 -8.64 -25.40
CA GLY A 353 -18.55 -10.02 -25.85
C GLY A 353 -19.77 -10.75 -25.31
N LEU A 354 -20.84 -10.01 -24.91
CA LEU A 354 -22.10 -10.65 -24.52
C LEU A 354 -22.77 -11.29 -25.72
N GLU A 355 -23.17 -12.55 -25.55
CA GLU A 355 -23.94 -13.33 -26.51
C GLU A 355 -25.28 -13.73 -25.87
N ARG A 356 -26.18 -14.30 -26.67
CA ARG A 356 -27.56 -14.60 -26.20
C ARG A 356 -27.59 -15.65 -25.10
N ASP A 357 -26.62 -16.55 -25.07
CA ASP A 357 -26.45 -17.63 -24.12
C ASP A 357 -25.49 -17.31 -22.97
N THR A 358 -24.97 -16.07 -22.90
CA THR A 358 -24.15 -15.60 -21.77
C THR A 358 -24.95 -15.68 -20.48
N ASP A 359 -24.44 -16.37 -19.48
CA ASP A 359 -25.07 -16.56 -18.18
C ASP A 359 -24.32 -15.87 -17.03
N SER A 360 -24.76 -16.12 -15.80
CA SER A 360 -24.15 -15.53 -14.58
C SER A 360 -22.74 -16.07 -14.33
N ASP A 361 -22.47 -17.32 -14.64
CA ASP A 361 -21.17 -17.93 -14.43
C ASP A 361 -20.12 -17.31 -15.37
N ASP A 362 -20.49 -17.01 -16.62
CA ASP A 362 -19.65 -16.31 -17.58
C ASP A 362 -19.25 -14.91 -17.07
N LEU A 363 -20.21 -14.17 -16.48
CA LEU A 363 -19.95 -12.82 -15.94
C LEU A 363 -19.03 -12.87 -14.71
N ILE A 364 -19.27 -13.80 -13.80
CA ILE A 364 -18.43 -14.00 -12.61
C ILE A 364 -17.00 -14.38 -13.05
N MET A 365 -16.90 -15.32 -13.98
CA MET A 365 -15.62 -15.79 -14.49
C MET A 365 -14.85 -14.70 -15.21
N ALA A 366 -15.51 -13.89 -16.04
CA ALA A 366 -14.89 -12.75 -16.71
C ALA A 366 -14.34 -11.71 -15.70
N ALA A 367 -15.06 -11.47 -14.61
CA ALA A 367 -14.63 -10.57 -13.56
C ALA A 367 -13.41 -11.12 -12.79
N LEU A 368 -13.37 -12.43 -12.47
CA LEU A 368 -12.20 -13.05 -11.84
C LEU A 368 -10.99 -13.05 -12.78
N LYS A 369 -11.18 -13.38 -14.07
CA LYS A 369 -10.13 -13.34 -15.08
C LYS A 369 -9.57 -11.92 -15.24
N SER A 370 -10.40 -10.88 -15.13
CA SER A 370 -9.96 -9.50 -15.22
C SER A 370 -8.88 -9.13 -14.20
N ILE A 371 -8.93 -9.72 -13.00
CA ILE A 371 -7.91 -9.52 -11.96
C ILE A 371 -6.56 -10.08 -12.45
N SER A 372 -6.55 -11.30 -13.00
CA SER A 372 -5.31 -11.91 -13.50
C SER A 372 -4.72 -11.16 -14.71
N PHE A 373 -5.57 -10.63 -15.61
CA PHE A 373 -5.12 -9.82 -16.74
C PHE A 373 -4.49 -8.50 -16.29
N GLN A 374 -5.11 -7.80 -15.34
CA GLN A 374 -4.54 -6.57 -14.79
C GLN A 374 -3.20 -6.82 -14.08
N VAL A 375 -3.05 -7.94 -13.36
CA VAL A 375 -1.74 -8.33 -12.80
C VAL A 375 -0.73 -8.59 -13.91
N ARG A 376 -1.13 -9.25 -15.01
CA ARG A 376 -0.26 -9.45 -16.18
C ARG A 376 0.16 -8.12 -16.81
N ASP A 377 -0.75 -7.16 -16.94
CA ASP A 377 -0.42 -5.80 -17.44
C ASP A 377 0.68 -5.15 -16.57
N LEU A 378 0.53 -5.21 -15.24
CA LEU A 378 1.50 -4.64 -14.31
C LEU A 378 2.87 -5.33 -14.37
N LEU A 379 2.90 -6.66 -14.32
CA LEU A 379 4.17 -7.39 -14.37
C LEU A 379 4.86 -7.23 -15.72
N SER A 380 4.11 -7.15 -16.82
CA SER A 380 4.66 -6.84 -18.13
C SER A 380 5.30 -5.45 -18.16
N ALA A 381 4.63 -4.44 -17.58
CA ALA A 381 5.18 -3.10 -17.43
C ALA A 381 6.46 -3.09 -16.55
N MET A 382 6.46 -3.83 -15.44
CA MET A 382 7.63 -3.99 -14.56
C MET A 382 8.80 -4.66 -15.29
N GLN A 383 8.52 -5.70 -16.08
CA GLN A 383 9.56 -6.40 -16.86
C GLN A 383 10.18 -5.50 -17.94
N LEU A 384 9.37 -4.62 -18.57
CA LEU A 384 9.87 -3.64 -19.53
C LEU A 384 10.78 -2.60 -18.87
N ASP A 385 10.45 -2.17 -17.67
CA ASP A 385 11.28 -1.23 -16.89
C ASP A 385 12.53 -1.88 -16.27
N TYR A 386 12.55 -3.21 -16.18
CA TYR A 386 13.65 -3.97 -15.59
C TYR A 386 14.10 -5.12 -16.52
N PRO A 387 14.61 -4.80 -17.74
CA PRO A 387 14.88 -5.80 -18.77
C PRO A 387 16.07 -6.73 -18.45
N ASN A 388 16.96 -6.30 -17.55
CA ASN A 388 18.20 -7.02 -17.26
C ASN A 388 18.01 -8.26 -16.39
N LYS A 389 16.82 -8.47 -15.83
CA LYS A 389 16.51 -9.62 -14.98
C LYS A 389 15.06 -10.05 -15.14
N SER A 390 14.83 -11.33 -15.39
CA SER A 390 13.49 -11.88 -15.48
C SER A 390 12.82 -11.93 -14.09
N ILE A 391 11.53 -11.63 -14.04
CA ILE A 391 10.69 -11.92 -12.88
C ILE A 391 10.45 -13.44 -12.88
N GLU A 392 10.84 -14.13 -11.82
CA GLU A 392 10.74 -15.60 -11.73
C GLU A 392 9.65 -16.08 -10.78
N LEU A 393 9.22 -15.21 -9.87
CA LEU A 393 8.36 -15.56 -8.75
C LEU A 393 7.51 -14.36 -8.35
N LEU A 394 6.22 -14.62 -8.13
CA LEU A 394 5.28 -13.69 -7.52
C LEU A 394 4.91 -14.19 -6.12
N LYS A 395 5.19 -13.41 -5.08
CA LYS A 395 4.75 -13.67 -3.71
C LYS A 395 3.47 -12.91 -3.42
N VAL A 396 2.49 -13.55 -2.79
CA VAL A 396 1.16 -12.95 -2.63
C VAL A 396 0.68 -12.99 -1.19
N ASP A 397 -0.07 -11.97 -0.78
CA ASP A 397 -0.77 -11.90 0.49
C ASP A 397 -2.12 -11.18 0.37
N GLY A 398 -2.80 -10.98 1.49
CA GLY A 398 -4.09 -10.33 1.59
C GLY A 398 -5.29 -11.29 1.42
N GLY A 399 -6.49 -10.82 1.77
CA GLY A 399 -7.68 -11.67 1.90
C GLY A 399 -8.08 -12.39 0.61
N VAL A 400 -7.97 -11.72 -0.54
CA VAL A 400 -8.35 -12.31 -1.85
C VAL A 400 -7.37 -13.40 -2.29
N SER A 401 -6.13 -13.41 -1.78
CA SER A 401 -5.14 -14.46 -2.06
C SER A 401 -5.54 -15.85 -1.52
N GLN A 402 -6.58 -15.94 -0.69
CA GLN A 402 -7.12 -17.23 -0.24
C GLN A 402 -7.87 -18.00 -1.35
N ASN A 403 -8.15 -17.36 -2.48
CA ASN A 403 -8.79 -18.01 -3.62
C ASN A 403 -7.76 -18.76 -4.49
N ASP A 404 -7.70 -20.07 -4.34
CA ASP A 404 -6.77 -20.95 -5.06
C ASP A 404 -6.95 -20.89 -6.58
N TRP A 405 -8.19 -20.79 -7.05
CA TRP A 405 -8.47 -20.70 -8.48
C TRP A 405 -7.85 -19.43 -9.08
N LEU A 406 -8.04 -18.28 -8.40
CA LEU A 406 -7.48 -17.00 -8.85
C LEU A 406 -5.95 -17.06 -8.88
N LEU A 407 -5.30 -17.60 -7.86
CA LEU A 407 -3.85 -17.70 -7.83
C LEU A 407 -3.30 -18.65 -8.91
N GLN A 408 -4.03 -19.74 -9.20
CA GLN A 408 -3.66 -20.62 -10.32
C GLN A 408 -3.80 -19.88 -11.66
N LYS A 409 -4.88 -19.12 -11.87
CA LYS A 409 -5.06 -18.32 -13.09
C LYS A 409 -4.01 -17.23 -13.24
N ILE A 410 -3.61 -16.59 -12.14
CA ILE A 410 -2.48 -15.62 -12.16
C ILE A 410 -1.19 -16.33 -12.55
N SER A 411 -0.89 -17.49 -11.96
CA SER A 411 0.29 -18.30 -12.31
C SER A 411 0.29 -18.67 -13.81
N ASP A 412 -0.84 -19.15 -14.32
CA ASP A 412 -1.02 -19.53 -15.71
C ASP A 412 -0.81 -18.32 -16.64
N GLN A 413 -1.48 -17.19 -16.36
CA GLN A 413 -1.43 -15.96 -17.17
C GLN A 413 -0.02 -15.34 -17.24
N LEU A 414 0.75 -15.50 -16.17
CA LEU A 414 2.09 -14.93 -16.05
C LEU A 414 3.19 -15.91 -16.52
N SER A 415 2.87 -17.19 -16.64
CA SER A 415 3.85 -18.29 -16.76
C SER A 415 4.89 -18.24 -15.64
N LEU A 416 4.48 -17.86 -14.41
CA LEU A 416 5.30 -17.68 -13.23
C LEU A 416 4.80 -18.52 -12.07
N LYS A 417 5.72 -18.93 -11.19
CA LYS A 417 5.35 -19.46 -9.87
C LYS A 417 4.70 -18.38 -9.03
N VAL A 418 3.62 -18.75 -8.32
CA VAL A 418 2.98 -17.88 -7.32
C VAL A 418 3.06 -18.57 -5.97
N GLU A 419 3.64 -17.88 -4.98
CA GLU A 419 3.78 -18.38 -3.61
C GLU A 419 2.85 -17.62 -2.66
N ARG A 420 2.07 -18.38 -1.89
CA ARG A 420 1.27 -17.86 -0.77
C ARG A 420 1.91 -18.30 0.55
N PRO A 421 2.20 -17.37 1.50
CA PRO A 421 2.71 -17.74 2.82
C PRO A 421 1.59 -18.27 3.72
N ILE A 422 1.98 -18.98 4.78
CA ILE A 422 1.06 -19.38 5.86
C ILE A 422 0.55 -18.14 6.60
N ASN A 423 1.44 -17.18 6.86
CA ASN A 423 1.08 -15.94 7.56
C ASN A 423 0.63 -14.89 6.55
N VAL A 424 -0.66 -14.60 6.53
CA VAL A 424 -1.27 -13.59 5.64
C VAL A 424 -1.16 -12.15 6.17
N GLU A 425 -0.66 -11.96 7.39
CA GLU A 425 -0.41 -10.64 8.00
C GLU A 425 1.00 -10.15 7.64
N ALA A 426 1.31 -10.09 6.33
CA ALA A 426 2.66 -9.83 5.85
C ALA A 426 3.21 -8.46 6.28
N SER A 427 2.37 -7.41 6.36
CA SER A 427 2.80 -6.08 6.80
C SER A 427 3.30 -6.10 8.25
N ALA A 428 2.51 -6.66 9.17
CA ALA A 428 2.91 -6.77 10.58
C ALA A 428 4.12 -7.70 10.77
N PHE A 429 4.18 -8.79 9.99
CA PHE A 429 5.33 -9.70 10.01
C PHE A 429 6.61 -9.00 9.52
N GLY A 430 6.51 -8.14 8.49
CA GLY A 430 7.64 -7.32 8.01
C GLY A 430 8.17 -6.38 9.10
N VAL A 431 7.27 -5.72 9.85
CA VAL A 431 7.67 -4.91 11.01
C VAL A 431 8.37 -5.77 12.07
N ALA A 432 7.85 -6.96 12.36
CA ALA A 432 8.46 -7.87 13.32
C ALA A 432 9.87 -8.29 12.89
N CYS A 433 10.09 -8.52 11.58
CA CYS A 433 11.41 -8.78 11.01
C CYS A 433 12.37 -7.59 11.24
N LEU A 434 11.93 -6.36 10.95
CA LEU A 434 12.73 -5.15 11.18
C LEU A 434 13.06 -4.96 12.67
N LEU A 435 12.13 -5.27 13.57
CA LEU A 435 12.37 -5.23 15.01
C LEU A 435 13.44 -6.25 15.42
N ARG A 436 13.43 -7.48 14.88
CA ARG A 436 14.46 -8.49 15.17
C ARG A 436 15.85 -8.07 14.65
N LEU A 437 15.89 -7.43 13.48
CA LEU A 437 17.13 -6.81 12.98
C LEU A 437 17.60 -5.70 13.92
N SER A 438 16.71 -4.80 14.35
CA SER A 438 17.05 -3.67 15.24
C SER A 438 17.55 -4.11 16.62
N LEU A 439 17.11 -5.28 17.10
CA LEU A 439 17.52 -5.87 18.38
C LEU A 439 18.82 -6.70 18.25
N GLY A 440 19.35 -6.87 17.04
CA GLY A 440 20.51 -7.71 16.75
C GLY A 440 20.24 -9.22 16.86
N ASP A 441 18.97 -9.63 16.92
CA ASP A 441 18.58 -11.03 16.95
C ASP A 441 18.77 -11.68 15.55
N PHE A 442 18.64 -10.89 14.48
CA PHE A 442 18.98 -11.26 13.09
C PHE A 442 20.18 -10.45 12.62
N LYS A 443 21.06 -11.09 11.87
CA LYS A 443 22.26 -10.45 11.34
C LYS A 443 21.96 -9.59 10.10
N ASP A 444 21.08 -10.08 9.25
CA ASP A 444 20.68 -9.49 7.98
C ASP A 444 19.35 -10.08 7.51
N PHE A 445 18.87 -9.62 6.35
CA PHE A 445 17.63 -10.12 5.76
C PHE A 445 17.66 -11.61 5.37
N ALA A 446 18.84 -12.19 5.11
CA ALA A 446 18.92 -13.62 4.79
C ALA A 446 18.49 -14.50 5.97
N ALA A 447 18.69 -14.03 7.19
CA ALA A 447 18.24 -14.75 8.39
C ALA A 447 16.70 -14.83 8.49
N ILE A 448 15.97 -13.98 7.77
CA ILE A 448 14.49 -13.97 7.74
C ILE A 448 13.96 -15.11 6.86
N ASP A 449 14.70 -15.52 5.83
CA ASP A 449 14.25 -16.57 4.90
C ASP A 449 13.89 -17.88 5.64
N ASP A 450 14.55 -18.19 6.75
CA ASP A 450 14.27 -19.39 7.59
C ASP A 450 12.90 -19.33 8.31
N TYR A 451 12.32 -18.13 8.44
CA TYR A 451 11.04 -17.89 9.10
C TYR A 451 9.88 -17.73 8.12
N LEU A 452 10.16 -17.65 6.83
CA LEU A 452 9.15 -17.55 5.77
C LEU A 452 8.57 -18.94 5.48
N LYS A 453 7.39 -19.22 6.02
CA LYS A 453 6.71 -20.50 5.78
C LYS A 453 5.72 -20.37 4.65
N ILE A 454 5.85 -21.22 3.64
CA ILE A 454 4.97 -21.27 2.47
C ILE A 454 3.78 -22.18 2.77
N ASP A 455 2.56 -21.71 2.53
CA ASP A 455 1.33 -22.48 2.56
C ASP A 455 1.18 -23.27 1.25
N LYS A 456 1.25 -22.56 0.11
CA LYS A 456 1.04 -23.18 -1.20
C LYS A 456 1.83 -22.49 -2.30
N ILE A 457 2.29 -23.33 -3.25
CA ILE A 457 2.91 -22.89 -4.50
C ILE A 457 1.97 -23.28 -5.65
N PHE A 458 1.72 -22.32 -6.55
CA PHE A 458 0.98 -22.51 -7.78
C PHE A 458 1.98 -22.48 -8.94
N GLU A 459 2.09 -23.61 -9.64
CA GLU A 459 2.93 -23.75 -10.83
C GLU A 459 2.07 -23.50 -12.09
N PRO A 460 2.61 -22.83 -13.13
CA PRO A 460 1.87 -22.60 -14.36
C PRO A 460 1.53 -23.92 -15.05
N LYS A 461 0.28 -24.06 -15.49
CA LYS A 461 -0.20 -25.18 -16.30
C LYS A 461 -0.07 -24.77 -17.75
N ASN A 462 0.71 -25.50 -18.51
CA ASN A 462 1.14 -25.13 -19.86
C ASN A 462 0.02 -25.24 -20.92
N ASP A 463 -0.81 -24.21 -21.03
CA ASP A 463 -1.57 -23.93 -22.25
C ASP A 463 -1.41 -22.46 -22.67
N THR A 464 -0.22 -22.11 -23.13
CA THR A 464 0.14 -20.74 -23.48
C THR A 464 -0.69 -20.19 -24.64
N VAL A 465 -1.14 -21.03 -25.58
CA VAL A 465 -1.90 -20.58 -26.76
C VAL A 465 -3.30 -20.07 -26.38
N SER A 466 -4.02 -20.81 -25.51
CA SER A 466 -5.33 -20.37 -25.02
C SER A 466 -5.22 -19.12 -24.16
N ILE A 467 -4.23 -19.07 -23.28
CA ILE A 467 -3.94 -17.94 -22.38
C ILE A 467 -3.65 -16.65 -23.16
N ASP A 468 -2.82 -16.72 -24.20
CA ASP A 468 -2.48 -15.56 -25.02
C ASP A 468 -3.67 -15.06 -25.86
N LYS A 469 -4.56 -15.94 -26.27
CA LYS A 469 -5.81 -15.57 -26.95
C LYS A 469 -6.76 -14.82 -26.01
N GLU A 470 -6.95 -15.32 -24.79
CA GLU A 470 -7.76 -14.62 -23.75
C GLU A 470 -7.19 -13.24 -23.44
N TYR A 471 -5.88 -13.14 -23.28
CA TYR A 471 -5.20 -11.86 -23.01
C TYR A 471 -5.27 -10.89 -24.20
N ALA A 472 -5.22 -11.38 -25.44
CA ALA A 472 -5.43 -10.56 -26.63
C ALA A 472 -6.85 -9.96 -26.66
N SER A 473 -7.88 -10.73 -26.23
CA SER A 473 -9.24 -10.21 -26.08
C SER A 473 -9.32 -9.11 -25.03
N TRP A 474 -8.67 -9.29 -23.88
CA TRP A 474 -8.54 -8.28 -22.82
C TRP A 474 -7.90 -6.99 -23.33
N THR A 475 -6.71 -7.07 -23.94
CA THR A 475 -6.00 -5.89 -24.46
C THR A 475 -6.77 -5.17 -25.57
N GLY A 476 -7.52 -5.92 -26.38
CA GLY A 476 -8.44 -5.37 -27.38
C GLY A 476 -9.60 -4.60 -26.75
N ALA A 477 -10.19 -5.11 -25.66
CA ALA A 477 -11.25 -4.46 -24.92
C ALA A 477 -10.76 -3.18 -24.21
N ILE A 478 -9.58 -3.22 -23.59
CA ILE A 478 -8.93 -2.04 -22.99
C ILE A 478 -8.71 -0.94 -24.03
N LYS A 479 -8.19 -1.26 -25.22
CA LYS A 479 -8.00 -0.28 -26.30
C LYS A 479 -9.31 0.39 -26.69
N LYS A 480 -10.40 -0.37 -26.81
CA LYS A 480 -11.75 0.18 -27.10
C LYS A 480 -12.30 1.07 -26.00
N LEU A 481 -11.99 0.75 -24.73
CA LEU A 481 -12.43 1.55 -23.60
C LEU A 481 -11.69 2.89 -23.50
N LEU A 482 -10.44 2.94 -23.90
CA LEU A 482 -9.55 4.10 -23.79
C LEU A 482 -9.55 5.00 -25.06
N SER A 483 -10.14 4.52 -26.18
CA SER A 483 -10.32 5.32 -27.42
C SER A 483 -11.52 6.25 -27.29
#